data_a2a09fbbb24f81d2f88d5dd08505a7dd
#
_entry.id   a2a09fbbb24f81d2f88d5dd08505a7dd
#
_cell.length_a   1.000
_cell.length_b   1.000
_cell.length_c   1.000
_cell.angle_alpha   90.00
_cell.angle_beta   90.00
_cell.angle_gamma   90.00
#
_symmetry.space_group_name_H-M   'P 1'
#
loop_
_entity.id
_entity.type
_entity.pdbx_description
1 polymer ?
#
loop_
_entity_poly.entity_id
_entity_poly.type
_entity_poly.pdbx_seq_one_letter_code
_entity_poly.pdbx_strand_id
1 'polypeptide(L)'
;MKAAAFDYTRAQDLEQALELLAQHGSEAKLIAGGQSLVPMMAMRLARPTQLVDIYRLDALRQVNVQQQTVMIGAAVRQKELQDKAELLCQLPLLADALPWVGHQQTRNRGTVGGSLAHADPAAELPLAFLILGGAAHVRKHGQATRRIAAEDFFLGPMLTSLADDECLVHTEWPMRNSVRSASAFEETAIRHGDFAMASAGCQLSLDSQGCVSALSLGVGGVGPVPRVFPELSSQWLGQLPSPQNIEALAHQVSAELDPHSDVHVQASFRRHLARVLLQRVLTQAAQGASQASQKP
;
A
#
# COMPACT_ATOMS: atom_id res chain seq x y z
N MET A 1 -21.09 17.81 9.02
CA MET A 1 -20.41 19.07 8.63
C MET A 1 -20.50 19.22 7.13
N LYS A 2 -20.39 20.44 6.59
CA LYS A 2 -20.53 20.71 5.15
C LYS A 2 -19.18 21.16 4.59
N ALA A 3 -18.78 20.61 3.43
CA ALA A 3 -17.58 21.04 2.71
C ALA A 3 -17.61 22.56 2.40
N ALA A 4 -16.42 23.14 2.20
CA ALA A 4 -16.31 24.46 1.55
C ALA A 4 -16.90 24.41 0.14
N ALA A 5 -17.26 25.54 -0.44
CA ALA A 5 -17.70 25.58 -1.83
C ALA A 5 -16.57 25.17 -2.77
N PHE A 6 -16.89 24.44 -3.82
CA PHE A 6 -15.96 24.00 -4.86
C PHE A 6 -16.72 23.84 -6.18
N ASP A 7 -16.01 23.97 -7.27
CA ASP A 7 -16.48 23.60 -8.60
C ASP A 7 -16.16 22.12 -8.84
N TYR A 8 -17.08 21.42 -9.52
CA TYR A 8 -16.93 19.99 -9.81
C TYR A 8 -16.95 19.76 -11.32
N THR A 9 -15.90 19.11 -11.81
CA THR A 9 -15.81 18.70 -13.21
C THR A 9 -15.57 17.20 -13.28
N ARG A 10 -16.43 16.47 -13.98
CA ARG A 10 -16.14 15.10 -14.36
C ARG A 10 -15.33 15.12 -15.65
N ALA A 11 -14.08 14.68 -15.56
CA ALA A 11 -13.23 14.58 -16.73
C ALA A 11 -13.78 13.54 -17.72
N GLN A 12 -13.74 13.87 -19.01
CA GLN A 12 -14.16 12.99 -20.09
C GLN A 12 -13.06 11.97 -20.44
N ASP A 13 -11.81 12.40 -20.32
CA ASP A 13 -10.61 11.61 -20.54
C ASP A 13 -9.46 12.06 -19.63
N LEU A 14 -8.33 11.38 -19.74
CA LEU A 14 -7.15 11.66 -18.91
C LEU A 14 -6.53 13.03 -19.28
N GLU A 15 -6.52 13.40 -20.56
CA GLU A 15 -5.92 14.66 -21.00
C GLU A 15 -6.67 15.86 -20.42
N GLN A 16 -8.00 15.82 -20.40
CA GLN A 16 -8.80 16.88 -19.75
C GLN A 16 -8.53 16.95 -18.24
N ALA A 17 -8.37 15.80 -17.57
CA ALA A 17 -8.03 15.80 -16.15
C ALA A 17 -6.67 16.46 -15.89
N LEU A 18 -5.67 16.17 -16.72
CA LEU A 18 -4.33 16.75 -16.62
C LEU A 18 -4.32 18.25 -16.97
N GLU A 19 -5.10 18.66 -17.96
CA GLU A 19 -5.26 20.07 -18.32
C GLU A 19 -5.86 20.86 -17.15
N LEU A 20 -6.91 20.35 -16.52
CA LEU A 20 -7.54 20.99 -15.35
C LEU A 20 -6.57 21.11 -14.17
N LEU A 21 -5.75 20.06 -13.92
CA LEU A 21 -4.70 20.13 -12.90
C LEU A 21 -3.67 21.22 -13.24
N ALA A 22 -3.22 21.29 -14.49
CA ALA A 22 -2.26 22.31 -14.94
C ALA A 22 -2.82 23.74 -14.83
N GLN A 23 -4.13 23.92 -15.07
CA GLN A 23 -4.81 25.22 -14.99
C GLN A 23 -5.00 25.70 -13.55
N HIS A 24 -5.33 24.80 -12.62
CA HIS A 24 -5.71 25.15 -11.25
C HIS A 24 -4.61 24.86 -10.21
N GLY A 25 -3.58 24.07 -10.55
CA GLY A 25 -2.47 23.75 -9.66
C GLY A 25 -2.92 23.21 -8.29
N SER A 26 -2.40 23.77 -7.22
CA SER A 26 -2.69 23.34 -5.84
C SER A 26 -4.16 23.55 -5.41
N GLU A 27 -4.93 24.34 -6.13
CA GLU A 27 -6.36 24.56 -5.87
C GLU A 27 -7.22 23.41 -6.38
N ALA A 28 -6.71 22.62 -7.35
CA ALA A 28 -7.39 21.42 -7.83
C ALA A 28 -7.05 20.18 -6.99
N LYS A 29 -8.02 19.29 -6.84
CA LYS A 29 -7.78 17.92 -6.34
C LYS A 29 -8.53 16.91 -7.22
N LEU A 30 -7.83 15.82 -7.53
CA LEU A 30 -8.45 14.66 -8.16
C LEU A 30 -9.33 13.92 -7.15
N ILE A 31 -10.50 13.52 -7.58
CA ILE A 31 -11.33 12.58 -6.85
C ILE A 31 -11.51 11.29 -7.64
N ALA A 32 -11.08 10.16 -7.04
CA ALA A 32 -11.37 8.82 -7.51
C ALA A 32 -12.51 8.24 -6.65
N GLY A 33 -12.21 7.29 -5.75
CA GLY A 33 -13.22 6.68 -4.86
C GLY A 33 -13.83 7.60 -3.81
N GLY A 34 -13.18 8.70 -3.47
CA GLY A 34 -13.65 9.72 -2.52
C GLY A 34 -13.66 9.29 -1.06
N GLN A 35 -13.16 8.08 -0.71
CA GLN A 35 -13.34 7.50 0.63
C GLN A 35 -12.53 8.21 1.72
N SER A 36 -11.43 8.87 1.35
CA SER A 36 -10.66 9.74 2.24
C SER A 36 -10.93 11.22 1.99
N LEU A 37 -10.91 11.64 0.72
CA LEU A 37 -11.03 13.07 0.37
C LEU A 37 -12.38 13.68 0.79
N VAL A 38 -13.50 12.96 0.58
CA VAL A 38 -14.83 13.50 0.94
C VAL A 38 -14.99 13.72 2.45
N PRO A 39 -14.62 12.79 3.34
CA PRO A 39 -14.57 13.06 4.77
C PRO A 39 -13.66 14.24 5.15
N MET A 40 -12.46 14.34 4.55
CA MET A 40 -11.55 15.46 4.80
C MET A 40 -12.16 16.79 4.36
N MET A 41 -12.85 16.83 3.22
CA MET A 41 -13.58 18.03 2.77
C MET A 41 -14.73 18.37 3.71
N ALA A 42 -15.49 17.38 4.19
CA ALA A 42 -16.58 17.58 5.14
C ALA A 42 -16.08 18.15 6.49
N MET A 43 -14.90 17.72 6.93
CA MET A 43 -14.21 18.26 8.11
C MET A 43 -13.45 19.57 7.84
N ARG A 44 -13.40 20.02 6.57
CA ARG A 44 -12.64 21.18 6.09
C ARG A 44 -11.13 21.08 6.31
N LEU A 45 -10.59 19.88 6.39
CA LEU A 45 -9.15 19.62 6.38
C LEU A 45 -8.57 19.76 4.96
N ALA A 46 -9.35 19.36 3.95
CA ALA A 46 -9.06 19.67 2.53
C ALA A 46 -10.12 20.67 2.01
N ARG A 47 -9.66 21.70 1.29
CA ARG A 47 -10.52 22.79 0.78
C ARG A 47 -10.17 23.14 -0.67
N PRO A 48 -10.20 22.16 -1.59
CA PRO A 48 -9.97 22.46 -3.01
C PRO A 48 -11.08 23.41 -3.51
N THR A 49 -10.73 24.30 -4.40
CA THR A 49 -11.71 25.13 -5.13
C THR A 49 -12.20 24.43 -6.38
N GLN A 50 -11.39 23.50 -6.93
CA GLN A 50 -11.71 22.68 -8.10
C GLN A 50 -11.58 21.21 -7.76
N LEU A 51 -12.64 20.42 -7.98
CA LEU A 51 -12.65 18.97 -7.82
C LEU A 51 -12.79 18.30 -9.19
N VAL A 52 -11.80 17.52 -9.59
CA VAL A 52 -11.74 16.83 -10.87
C VAL A 52 -12.01 15.34 -10.68
N ASP A 53 -13.16 14.86 -11.17
CA ASP A 53 -13.55 13.44 -11.02
C ASP A 53 -12.94 12.58 -12.13
N ILE A 54 -12.09 11.66 -11.72
CA ILE A 54 -11.41 10.67 -12.59
C ILE A 54 -11.93 9.23 -12.38
N TYR A 55 -12.94 9.03 -11.55
CA TYR A 55 -13.40 7.71 -11.11
C TYR A 55 -13.84 6.79 -12.26
N ARG A 56 -14.34 7.36 -13.35
CA ARG A 56 -14.87 6.61 -14.49
C ARG A 56 -13.97 6.61 -15.72
N LEU A 57 -12.76 7.11 -15.62
CA LEU A 57 -11.83 7.11 -16.76
C LEU A 57 -11.34 5.68 -17.03
N ASP A 58 -11.76 5.10 -18.14
CA ASP A 58 -11.41 3.72 -18.52
C ASP A 58 -9.89 3.52 -18.66
N ALA A 59 -9.17 4.56 -19.10
CA ALA A 59 -7.71 4.54 -19.17
C ALA A 59 -7.04 4.28 -17.81
N LEU A 60 -7.70 4.66 -16.70
CA LEU A 60 -7.19 4.48 -15.33
C LEU A 60 -7.74 3.20 -14.65
N ARG A 61 -8.51 2.38 -15.35
CA ARG A 61 -9.16 1.17 -14.79
C ARG A 61 -8.64 -0.12 -15.37
N GLN A 62 -7.59 -0.06 -16.20
CA GLN A 62 -7.00 -1.23 -16.81
C GLN A 62 -6.12 -2.00 -15.82
N VAL A 63 -6.13 -3.32 -15.92
CA VAL A 63 -5.22 -4.22 -15.21
C VAL A 63 -4.54 -5.10 -16.24
N ASN A 64 -3.22 -5.01 -16.34
CA ASN A 64 -2.44 -5.72 -17.33
C ASN A 64 -1.32 -6.52 -16.65
N VAL A 65 -1.26 -7.81 -16.92
CA VAL A 65 -0.16 -8.68 -16.49
C VAL A 65 0.95 -8.61 -17.53
N GLN A 66 2.14 -8.25 -17.09
CA GLN A 66 3.37 -8.28 -17.88
C GLN A 66 4.27 -9.37 -17.34
N GLN A 67 5.41 -9.64 -18.01
CA GLN A 67 6.27 -10.81 -17.72
C GLN A 67 6.53 -11.09 -16.22
N GLN A 68 6.84 -10.06 -15.44
CA GLN A 68 7.16 -10.18 -14.00
C GLN A 68 6.45 -9.13 -13.14
N THR A 69 5.52 -8.40 -13.70
CA THR A 69 4.80 -7.32 -13.01
C THR A 69 3.32 -7.31 -13.36
N VAL A 70 2.52 -6.82 -12.45
CA VAL A 70 1.12 -6.47 -12.69
C VAL A 70 1.00 -4.96 -12.70
N MET A 71 0.50 -4.41 -13.79
CA MET A 71 0.15 -2.99 -13.91
C MET A 71 -1.32 -2.80 -13.52
N ILE A 72 -1.57 -2.03 -12.47
CA ILE A 72 -2.92 -1.76 -11.99
C ILE A 72 -3.20 -0.28 -12.16
N GLY A 73 -4.25 0.06 -12.91
CA GLY A 73 -4.70 1.44 -13.12
C GLY A 73 -5.13 2.10 -11.81
N ALA A 74 -4.84 3.40 -11.66
CA ALA A 74 -5.04 4.12 -10.41
C ALA A 74 -6.51 4.18 -9.96
N ALA A 75 -7.48 4.14 -10.88
CA ALA A 75 -8.90 4.14 -10.58
C ALA A 75 -9.52 2.72 -10.48
N VAL A 76 -8.72 1.65 -10.53
CA VAL A 76 -9.18 0.28 -10.24
C VAL A 76 -9.66 0.23 -8.80
N ARG A 77 -10.90 -0.22 -8.59
CA ARG A 77 -11.48 -0.33 -7.25
C ARG A 77 -10.86 -1.49 -6.48
N GLN A 78 -10.65 -1.29 -5.20
CA GLN A 78 -10.11 -2.33 -4.30
C GLN A 78 -10.98 -3.61 -4.34
N LYS A 79 -12.31 -3.46 -4.40
CA LYS A 79 -13.22 -4.60 -4.52
C LYS A 79 -13.10 -5.32 -5.88
N GLU A 80 -12.98 -4.57 -6.99
CA GLU A 80 -12.78 -5.16 -8.32
C GLU A 80 -11.48 -5.97 -8.39
N LEU A 81 -10.43 -5.51 -7.69
CA LEU A 81 -9.18 -6.23 -7.59
C LEU A 81 -9.33 -7.48 -6.70
N GLN A 82 -10.01 -7.34 -5.56
CA GLN A 82 -10.27 -8.44 -4.64
C GLN A 82 -11.04 -9.60 -5.28
N ASP A 83 -11.91 -9.31 -6.27
CA ASP A 83 -12.68 -10.32 -7.00
C ASP A 83 -11.87 -11.04 -8.09
N LYS A 84 -10.64 -10.61 -8.39
CA LYS A 84 -9.75 -11.22 -9.39
C LYS A 84 -8.80 -12.24 -8.74
N ALA A 85 -9.34 -13.36 -8.26
CA ALA A 85 -8.57 -14.38 -7.55
C ALA A 85 -7.34 -14.89 -8.33
N GLU A 86 -7.48 -15.13 -9.64
CA GLU A 86 -6.37 -15.58 -10.51
C GLU A 86 -5.23 -14.56 -10.58
N LEU A 87 -5.56 -13.27 -10.59
CA LEU A 87 -4.56 -12.20 -10.56
C LEU A 87 -3.89 -12.13 -9.17
N LEU A 88 -4.67 -12.22 -8.13
CA LEU A 88 -4.17 -12.11 -6.75
C LEU A 88 -3.29 -13.29 -6.34
N CYS A 89 -3.45 -14.46 -6.98
CA CYS A 89 -2.48 -15.56 -6.81
C CYS A 89 -1.05 -15.17 -7.24
N GLN A 90 -0.90 -14.17 -8.12
CA GLN A 90 0.40 -13.64 -8.54
C GLN A 90 0.94 -12.53 -7.62
N LEU A 91 0.08 -11.97 -6.76
CA LEU A 91 0.38 -10.90 -5.80
C LEU A 91 -0.14 -11.29 -4.40
N PRO A 92 0.38 -12.38 -3.80
CA PRO A 92 -0.19 -12.93 -2.57
C PRO A 92 -0.18 -11.93 -1.41
N LEU A 93 0.86 -11.11 -1.23
CA LEU A 93 0.86 -10.09 -0.18
C LEU A 93 -0.23 -9.04 -0.37
N LEU A 94 -0.53 -8.64 -1.61
CA LEU A 94 -1.63 -7.74 -1.90
C LEU A 94 -2.98 -8.42 -1.62
N ALA A 95 -3.09 -9.72 -1.91
CA ALA A 95 -4.26 -10.52 -1.57
C ALA A 95 -4.49 -10.58 -0.05
N ASP A 96 -3.41 -10.73 0.73
CA ASP A 96 -3.45 -10.77 2.19
C ASP A 96 -3.81 -9.41 2.80
N ALA A 97 -3.36 -8.30 2.20
CA ALA A 97 -3.61 -6.94 2.69
C ALA A 97 -5.03 -6.42 2.37
N LEU A 98 -5.58 -6.75 1.19
CA LEU A 98 -6.86 -6.20 0.73
C LEU A 98 -8.05 -6.42 1.69
N PRO A 99 -8.23 -7.57 2.37
CA PRO A 99 -9.32 -7.79 3.31
C PRO A 99 -9.32 -6.84 4.51
N TRP A 100 -8.15 -6.32 4.89
CA TRP A 100 -7.99 -5.39 5.99
C TRP A 100 -8.40 -3.96 5.63
N VAL A 101 -8.37 -3.59 4.35
CA VAL A 101 -8.70 -2.23 3.89
C VAL A 101 -10.14 -1.87 4.22
N GLY A 102 -10.34 -1.21 5.33
CA GLY A 102 -11.64 -0.70 5.76
C GLY A 102 -12.77 -1.72 5.67
N HIS A 103 -13.99 -1.25 5.49
CA HIS A 103 -15.17 -2.10 5.28
C HIS A 103 -15.42 -2.37 3.80
N GLN A 104 -16.27 -3.35 3.49
CA GLN A 104 -16.67 -3.67 2.11
C GLN A 104 -17.19 -2.44 1.36
N GLN A 105 -17.95 -1.57 2.03
CA GLN A 105 -18.48 -0.33 1.44
C GLN A 105 -17.35 0.61 1.01
N THR A 106 -16.29 0.69 1.80
CA THR A 106 -15.08 1.46 1.47
C THR A 106 -14.41 0.88 0.23
N ARG A 107 -14.17 -0.45 0.21
CA ARG A 107 -13.53 -1.13 -0.93
C ARG A 107 -14.35 -1.09 -2.23
N ASN A 108 -15.68 -1.03 -2.13
CA ASN A 108 -16.57 -0.89 -3.30
C ASN A 108 -16.35 0.42 -4.07
N ARG A 109 -15.81 1.45 -3.41
CA ARG A 109 -15.56 2.76 -4.01
C ARG A 109 -14.08 3.14 -4.00
N GLY A 110 -13.36 2.81 -2.94
CA GLY A 110 -11.92 3.07 -2.80
C GLY A 110 -11.13 2.46 -3.94
N THR A 111 -10.12 3.18 -4.42
CA THR A 111 -9.27 2.76 -5.53
C THR A 111 -7.85 2.48 -5.06
N VAL A 112 -7.12 1.66 -5.82
CA VAL A 112 -5.72 1.32 -5.52
C VAL A 112 -4.87 2.59 -5.54
N GLY A 113 -4.89 3.34 -6.64
CA GLY A 113 -4.12 4.58 -6.75
C GLY A 113 -4.57 5.66 -5.77
N GLY A 114 -5.87 5.73 -5.43
CA GLY A 114 -6.38 6.67 -4.44
C GLY A 114 -5.82 6.42 -3.04
N SER A 115 -5.65 5.14 -2.63
CA SER A 115 -5.01 4.79 -1.36
C SER A 115 -3.54 5.19 -1.34
N LEU A 116 -2.79 4.91 -2.42
CA LEU A 116 -1.37 5.28 -2.51
C LEU A 116 -1.19 6.80 -2.56
N ALA A 117 -1.96 7.52 -3.39
CA ALA A 117 -1.86 8.97 -3.50
C ALA A 117 -2.30 9.71 -2.22
N HIS A 118 -3.16 9.09 -1.41
CA HIS A 118 -3.54 9.64 -0.11
C HIS A 118 -2.42 9.51 0.92
N ALA A 119 -1.60 8.48 0.83
CA ALA A 119 -0.42 8.25 1.65
C ALA A 119 -0.69 8.30 3.17
N ASP A 120 -1.80 7.71 3.62
CA ASP A 120 -2.03 7.53 5.05
C ASP A 120 -1.01 6.51 5.60
N PRO A 121 -0.24 6.86 6.65
CA PRO A 121 0.76 5.95 7.23
C PRO A 121 0.20 4.63 7.77
N ALA A 122 -1.08 4.60 8.11
CA ALA A 122 -1.77 3.44 8.65
C ALA A 122 -2.44 2.58 7.55
N ALA A 123 -2.39 3.03 6.28
CA ALA A 123 -3.04 2.31 5.19
C ALA A 123 -2.25 1.06 4.75
N GLU A 124 -2.97 0.03 4.40
CA GLU A 124 -2.47 -1.31 4.09
C GLU A 124 -1.79 -1.37 2.72
N LEU A 125 -2.38 -0.71 1.70
CA LEU A 125 -1.85 -0.72 0.34
C LEU A 125 -0.51 -0.01 0.20
N PRO A 126 -0.25 1.16 0.82
CA PRO A 126 1.08 1.75 0.87
C PRO A 126 2.15 0.82 1.45
N LEU A 127 1.85 0.11 2.54
CA LEU A 127 2.77 -0.86 3.13
C LEU A 127 3.03 -2.04 2.18
N ALA A 128 1.99 -2.67 1.62
CA ALA A 128 2.15 -3.76 0.66
C ALA A 128 2.93 -3.32 -0.59
N PHE A 129 2.71 -2.09 -1.07
CA PHE A 129 3.40 -1.50 -2.21
C PHE A 129 4.90 -1.35 -1.97
N LEU A 130 5.30 -0.89 -0.79
CA LEU A 130 6.70 -0.79 -0.38
C LEU A 130 7.35 -2.18 -0.24
N ILE A 131 6.71 -3.12 0.45
CA ILE A 131 7.26 -4.47 0.68
C ILE A 131 7.49 -5.20 -0.65
N LEU A 132 6.60 -5.03 -1.63
CA LEU A 132 6.72 -5.65 -2.95
C LEU A 132 7.71 -4.92 -3.87
N GLY A 133 8.21 -3.74 -3.49
CA GLY A 133 9.09 -2.93 -4.33
C GLY A 133 8.38 -2.40 -5.57
N GLY A 134 7.16 -1.93 -5.40
CA GLY A 134 6.33 -1.40 -6.47
C GLY A 134 6.86 -0.09 -7.08
N ALA A 135 6.19 0.40 -8.12
CA ALA A 135 6.46 1.72 -8.68
C ALA A 135 5.19 2.44 -9.13
N ALA A 136 5.14 3.74 -8.92
CA ALA A 136 4.09 4.63 -9.37
C ALA A 136 4.42 5.20 -10.75
N HIS A 137 3.45 5.15 -11.66
CA HIS A 137 3.54 5.78 -12.98
C HIS A 137 2.66 7.03 -12.98
N VAL A 138 3.26 8.18 -13.16
CA VAL A 138 2.59 9.47 -13.03
C VAL A 138 2.68 10.27 -14.32
N ARG A 139 1.67 11.07 -14.58
CA ARG A 139 1.58 11.92 -15.77
C ARG A 139 1.25 13.36 -15.42
N LYS A 140 1.84 14.26 -16.16
CA LYS A 140 1.55 15.68 -16.20
C LYS A 140 1.09 16.07 -17.60
N HIS A 141 0.28 17.13 -17.69
CA HIS A 141 -0.18 17.64 -18.98
C HIS A 141 0.99 17.95 -19.92
N GLY A 142 0.90 17.46 -21.17
CA GLY A 142 1.93 17.66 -22.20
C GLY A 142 3.27 16.93 -21.97
N GLN A 143 3.38 16.07 -20.95
CA GLN A 143 4.61 15.36 -20.64
C GLN A 143 4.45 13.84 -20.74
N ALA A 144 5.57 13.15 -20.95
CA ALA A 144 5.62 11.70 -20.90
C ALA A 144 5.40 11.19 -19.47
N THR A 145 4.93 9.95 -19.35
CA THR A 145 4.81 9.26 -18.05
C THR A 145 6.18 9.08 -17.41
N ARG A 146 6.33 9.47 -16.14
CA ARG A 146 7.52 9.16 -15.32
C ARG A 146 7.21 8.06 -14.31
N ARG A 147 8.23 7.26 -14.00
CA ARG A 147 8.18 6.18 -13.01
C ARG A 147 8.84 6.64 -11.71
N ILE A 148 8.20 6.38 -10.57
CA ILE A 148 8.71 6.65 -9.23
C ILE A 148 8.73 5.33 -8.48
N ALA A 149 9.87 4.93 -7.93
CA ALA A 149 9.95 3.73 -7.09
C ALA A 149 9.14 3.93 -5.79
N ALA A 150 8.61 2.85 -5.23
CA ALA A 150 7.81 2.92 -4.00
C ALA A 150 8.57 3.56 -2.83
N GLU A 151 9.88 3.33 -2.74
CA GLU A 151 10.78 3.90 -1.73
C GLU A 151 10.88 5.42 -1.81
N ASP A 152 10.72 6.01 -3.00
CA ASP A 152 10.79 7.45 -3.25
C ASP A 152 9.39 8.10 -3.28
N PHE A 153 8.32 7.30 -3.13
CA PHE A 153 6.97 7.80 -3.35
C PHE A 153 6.36 8.46 -2.11
N PHE A 154 6.57 7.89 -0.92
CA PHE A 154 5.98 8.37 0.34
C PHE A 154 6.97 9.27 1.08
N LEU A 155 6.67 10.58 1.18
CA LEU A 155 7.56 11.57 1.78
C LEU A 155 7.20 11.92 3.23
N GLY A 156 5.94 11.67 3.62
CA GLY A 156 5.44 12.00 4.95
C GLY A 156 3.96 11.63 5.08
N PRO A 157 3.34 11.91 6.23
CA PRO A 157 1.92 11.65 6.42
C PRO A 157 1.09 12.42 5.40
N MET A 158 0.30 11.70 4.60
CA MET A 158 -0.52 12.25 3.53
C MET A 158 0.27 13.10 2.52
N LEU A 159 1.56 12.81 2.36
CA LEU A 159 2.47 13.50 1.46
C LEU A 159 3.22 12.49 0.58
N THR A 160 3.10 12.67 -0.72
CA THR A 160 3.82 11.90 -1.74
C THR A 160 4.74 12.78 -2.57
N SER A 161 5.55 12.16 -3.43
CA SER A 161 6.38 12.85 -4.43
C SER A 161 5.60 13.30 -5.68
N LEU A 162 4.26 13.22 -5.68
CA LEU A 162 3.40 13.78 -6.70
C LEU A 162 3.40 15.31 -6.62
N ALA A 163 3.65 15.98 -7.74
CA ALA A 163 3.40 17.41 -7.86
C ALA A 163 1.88 17.68 -7.93
N ASP A 164 1.46 18.91 -7.61
CA ASP A 164 0.05 19.30 -7.60
C ASP A 164 -0.63 19.17 -8.98
N ASP A 165 0.13 19.23 -10.07
CA ASP A 165 -0.32 19.10 -11.44
C ASP A 165 -0.08 17.70 -12.05
N GLU A 166 0.23 16.70 -11.21
CA GLU A 166 0.43 15.31 -11.62
C GLU A 166 -0.73 14.41 -11.24
N CYS A 167 -0.98 13.44 -12.09
CA CYS A 167 -1.94 12.36 -11.87
C CYS A 167 -1.21 11.01 -11.79
N LEU A 168 -1.43 10.25 -10.71
CA LEU A 168 -1.06 8.84 -10.66
C LEU A 168 -1.94 8.08 -11.65
N VAL A 169 -1.33 7.46 -12.68
CA VAL A 169 -2.08 6.78 -13.74
C VAL A 169 -2.10 5.27 -13.58
N HIS A 170 -0.96 4.67 -13.20
CA HIS A 170 -0.82 3.25 -12.94
C HIS A 170 0.09 2.99 -11.74
N THR A 171 -0.10 1.83 -11.13
CA THR A 171 0.80 1.27 -10.13
C THR A 171 1.36 -0.04 -10.65
N GLU A 172 2.66 -0.23 -10.54
CA GLU A 172 3.41 -1.41 -10.95
C GLU A 172 3.68 -2.28 -9.72
N TRP A 173 3.32 -3.55 -9.79
CA TRP A 173 3.44 -4.50 -8.69
C TRP A 173 4.28 -5.69 -9.13
N PRO A 174 5.51 -5.84 -8.63
CA PRO A 174 6.37 -6.98 -8.95
C PRO A 174 5.76 -8.30 -8.47
N MET A 175 5.76 -9.30 -9.34
CA MET A 175 5.39 -10.68 -9.01
C MET A 175 6.62 -11.42 -8.49
N ARG A 176 6.45 -12.22 -7.45
CA ARG A 176 7.52 -13.11 -6.98
C ARG A 176 7.16 -14.56 -7.31
N ASN A 177 7.77 -15.08 -8.36
CA ASN A 177 7.54 -16.41 -8.88
C ASN A 177 8.54 -17.42 -8.25
N SER A 178 8.40 -17.75 -6.99
CA SER A 178 9.16 -18.82 -6.36
C SER A 178 8.21 -19.91 -5.85
N VAL A 179 8.51 -21.16 -6.18
CA VAL A 179 7.69 -22.32 -5.79
C VAL A 179 7.54 -22.45 -4.28
N ARG A 180 8.55 -22.00 -3.52
CA ARG A 180 8.58 -22.03 -2.05
C ARG A 180 8.49 -20.62 -1.47
N SER A 181 7.48 -19.89 -1.90
CA SER A 181 7.24 -18.53 -1.43
C SER A 181 5.86 -18.42 -0.81
N ALA A 182 5.77 -17.63 0.27
CA ALA A 182 4.51 -17.25 0.89
C ALA A 182 4.59 -15.83 1.42
N SER A 183 3.43 -15.26 1.68
CA SER A 183 3.28 -13.94 2.30
C SER A 183 2.35 -14.03 3.52
N ALA A 184 2.37 -12.98 4.31
CA ALA A 184 1.37 -12.74 5.34
C ALA A 184 1.26 -11.24 5.60
N PHE A 185 0.06 -10.82 5.99
CA PHE A 185 -0.25 -9.46 6.41
C PHE A 185 -1.18 -9.51 7.61
N GLU A 186 -0.86 -8.79 8.66
CA GLU A 186 -1.72 -8.62 9.83
C GLU A 186 -1.68 -7.17 10.32
N GLU A 187 -2.76 -6.73 10.94
CA GLU A 187 -2.83 -5.44 11.61
C GLU A 187 -3.61 -5.53 12.92
N THR A 188 -3.44 -4.51 13.75
CA THR A 188 -4.22 -4.30 14.95
C THR A 188 -4.85 -2.92 14.90
N ALA A 189 -6.17 -2.87 15.01
CA ALA A 189 -6.99 -1.67 15.12
C ALA A 189 -7.95 -1.81 16.31
N ILE A 190 -8.68 -0.75 16.66
CA ILE A 190 -9.72 -0.81 17.70
C ILE A 190 -10.84 -1.74 17.27
N ARG A 191 -11.24 -1.67 16.00
CA ARG A 191 -12.22 -2.55 15.37
C ARG A 191 -11.74 -2.91 13.97
N HIS A 192 -12.16 -4.05 13.46
CA HIS A 192 -11.89 -4.41 12.07
C HIS A 192 -12.42 -3.32 11.12
N GLY A 193 -11.56 -2.80 10.26
CA GLY A 193 -11.86 -1.76 9.29
C GLY A 193 -11.64 -0.33 9.81
N ASP A 194 -11.21 -0.13 11.07
CA ASP A 194 -10.66 1.14 11.55
C ASP A 194 -9.19 1.26 11.08
N PHE A 195 -8.62 2.46 11.19
CA PHE A 195 -7.20 2.66 10.93
C PHE A 195 -6.32 1.85 11.87
N ALA A 196 -5.26 1.24 11.32
CA ALA A 196 -4.35 0.41 12.08
C ALA A 196 -3.56 1.20 13.12
N MET A 197 -3.52 0.71 14.35
CA MET A 197 -2.54 1.16 15.34
C MET A 197 -1.14 0.73 14.97
N ALA A 198 -1.01 -0.46 14.40
CA ALA A 198 0.18 -1.01 13.78
C ALA A 198 -0.23 -2.09 12.78
N SER A 199 0.49 -2.22 11.70
CA SER A 199 0.39 -3.30 10.73
C SER A 199 1.77 -3.86 10.42
N ALA A 200 1.84 -5.12 10.00
CA ALA A 200 3.05 -5.76 9.51
C ALA A 200 2.73 -6.65 8.32
N GLY A 201 3.67 -6.73 7.40
CA GLY A 201 3.58 -7.64 6.27
C GLY A 201 4.94 -8.18 5.89
N CYS A 202 4.97 -9.35 5.28
CA CYS A 202 6.19 -9.90 4.71
C CYS A 202 5.89 -10.80 3.51
N GLN A 203 6.89 -10.95 2.65
CA GLN A 203 6.96 -11.97 1.63
C GLN A 203 8.29 -12.70 1.76
N LEU A 204 8.24 -14.02 1.94
CA LEU A 204 9.37 -14.87 2.25
C LEU A 204 9.46 -16.02 1.25
N SER A 205 10.68 -16.35 0.81
CA SER A 205 10.98 -17.55 0.02
C SER A 205 12.02 -18.42 0.72
N LEU A 206 11.88 -19.73 0.57
CA LEU A 206 12.82 -20.71 1.11
C LEU A 206 13.56 -21.42 -0.02
N ASP A 207 14.81 -21.80 0.24
CA ASP A 207 15.60 -22.69 -0.62
C ASP A 207 15.23 -24.18 -0.38
N SER A 208 15.96 -25.08 -1.04
CA SER A 208 15.76 -26.53 -0.92
C SER A 208 16.08 -27.07 0.49
N GLN A 209 16.89 -26.36 1.26
CA GLN A 209 17.29 -26.73 2.63
C GLN A 209 16.32 -26.17 3.67
N GLY A 210 15.34 -25.34 3.26
CA GLY A 210 14.42 -24.67 4.15
C GLY A 210 14.97 -23.39 4.75
N CYS A 211 16.11 -22.90 4.26
CA CYS A 211 16.66 -21.62 4.64
C CYS A 211 16.04 -20.48 3.84
N VAL A 212 16.03 -19.29 4.40
CA VAL A 212 15.49 -18.09 3.73
C VAL A 212 16.36 -17.73 2.53
N SER A 213 15.78 -17.77 1.34
CA SER A 213 16.43 -17.39 0.07
C SER A 213 16.06 -15.98 -0.38
N ALA A 214 14.91 -15.47 0.08
CA ALA A 214 14.51 -14.08 -0.10
C ALA A 214 13.54 -13.65 0.99
N LEU A 215 13.65 -12.39 1.43
CA LEU A 215 12.75 -11.79 2.40
C LEU A 215 12.53 -10.31 2.02
N SER A 216 11.28 -9.89 2.07
CA SER A 216 10.89 -8.49 2.15
C SER A 216 9.89 -8.35 3.30
N LEU A 217 10.09 -7.40 4.19
CA LEU A 217 9.20 -7.16 5.32
C LEU A 217 9.08 -5.66 5.61
N GLY A 218 7.96 -5.30 6.23
CA GLY A 218 7.71 -3.91 6.58
C GLY A 218 6.64 -3.77 7.65
N VAL A 219 6.53 -2.55 8.18
CA VAL A 219 5.53 -2.15 9.17
C VAL A 219 4.86 -0.84 8.77
N GLY A 220 3.57 -0.71 9.09
CA GLY A 220 2.75 0.48 8.89
C GLY A 220 2.11 0.95 10.20
N GLY A 221 1.59 2.18 10.20
CA GLY A 221 0.93 2.78 11.35
C GLY A 221 1.85 3.14 12.53
N VAL A 222 3.16 2.92 12.42
CA VAL A 222 4.13 3.10 13.52
C VAL A 222 5.07 4.30 13.34
N GLY A 223 4.97 4.99 12.22
CA GLY A 223 5.80 6.14 11.90
C GLY A 223 5.10 7.06 10.90
N PRO A 224 5.78 8.12 10.44
CA PRO A 224 5.20 9.09 9.51
C PRO A 224 4.91 8.50 8.11
N VAL A 225 5.56 7.41 7.74
CA VAL A 225 5.34 6.64 6.52
C VAL A 225 5.46 5.16 6.83
N PRO A 226 4.88 4.25 6.03
CA PRO A 226 5.19 2.83 6.11
C PRO A 226 6.69 2.60 5.88
N ARG A 227 7.26 1.61 6.54
CA ARG A 227 8.71 1.38 6.51
C ARG A 227 9.05 -0.07 6.18
N VAL A 228 10.06 -0.28 5.33
CA VAL A 228 10.66 -1.58 5.00
C VAL A 228 12.08 -1.66 5.53
N PHE A 229 12.62 -2.87 5.70
CA PHE A 229 13.92 -3.12 6.35
C PHE A 229 14.80 -4.02 5.47
N PRO A 230 15.34 -3.48 4.34
CA PRO A 230 16.10 -4.29 3.39
C PRO A 230 17.41 -4.83 3.97
N GLU A 231 18.07 -4.07 4.84
CA GLU A 231 19.33 -4.50 5.47
C GLU A 231 19.12 -5.68 6.42
N LEU A 232 18.12 -5.59 7.31
CA LEU A 232 17.77 -6.69 8.21
C LEU A 232 17.25 -7.91 7.44
N SER A 233 16.48 -7.69 6.37
CA SER A 233 16.03 -8.75 5.47
C SER A 233 17.21 -9.48 4.82
N SER A 234 18.22 -8.75 4.37
CA SER A 234 19.44 -9.31 3.75
C SER A 234 20.26 -10.13 4.73
N GLN A 235 20.37 -9.70 5.99
CA GLN A 235 21.08 -10.44 7.04
C GLN A 235 20.41 -11.77 7.39
N TRP A 236 19.15 -11.94 7.02
CA TRP A 236 18.38 -13.16 7.29
C TRP A 236 18.52 -14.23 6.20
N LEU A 237 19.14 -13.91 5.08
CA LEU A 237 19.39 -14.87 4.00
C LEU A 237 20.30 -16.01 4.48
N GLY A 238 19.95 -17.24 4.09
CA GLY A 238 20.65 -18.47 4.50
C GLY A 238 20.32 -18.95 5.91
N GLN A 239 19.51 -18.23 6.69
CA GLN A 239 19.09 -18.65 8.02
C GLN A 239 17.81 -19.48 7.99
N LEU A 240 17.68 -20.43 8.93
CA LEU A 240 16.41 -21.14 9.14
C LEU A 240 15.41 -20.19 9.83
N PRO A 241 14.14 -20.15 9.39
CA PRO A 241 13.09 -19.37 10.05
C PRO A 241 12.59 -20.06 11.33
N SER A 242 13.51 -20.33 12.26
CA SER A 242 13.18 -20.89 13.57
C SER A 242 12.45 -19.85 14.45
N PRO A 243 11.67 -20.29 15.46
CA PRO A 243 11.02 -19.36 16.39
C PRO A 243 11.99 -18.36 17.03
N GLN A 244 13.21 -18.80 17.38
CA GLN A 244 14.25 -17.95 17.98
C GLN A 244 14.75 -16.90 17.00
N ASN A 245 15.01 -17.29 15.73
CA ASN A 245 15.47 -16.36 14.70
C ASN A 245 14.37 -15.35 14.33
N ILE A 246 13.10 -15.78 14.25
CA ILE A 246 11.94 -14.91 14.02
C ILE A 246 11.82 -13.88 15.16
N GLU A 247 11.92 -14.32 16.40
CA GLU A 247 11.87 -13.44 17.57
C GLU A 247 13.00 -12.40 17.55
N ALA A 248 14.22 -12.85 17.25
CA ALA A 248 15.39 -11.97 17.15
C ALA A 248 15.21 -10.91 16.06
N LEU A 249 14.77 -11.29 14.86
CA LEU A 249 14.52 -10.33 13.77
C LEU A 249 13.41 -9.33 14.14
N ALA A 250 12.29 -9.81 14.68
CA ALA A 250 11.20 -8.94 15.09
C ALA A 250 11.62 -7.95 16.19
N HIS A 251 12.52 -8.37 17.08
CA HIS A 251 13.10 -7.48 18.09
C HIS A 251 14.01 -6.43 17.46
N GLN A 252 14.90 -6.81 16.53
CA GLN A 252 15.78 -5.89 15.81
C GLN A 252 14.97 -4.84 15.04
N VAL A 253 13.98 -5.28 14.25
CA VAL A 253 13.08 -4.35 13.52
C VAL A 253 12.40 -3.39 14.49
N SER A 254 11.82 -3.91 15.59
CA SER A 254 11.11 -3.06 16.54
C SER A 254 12.02 -2.05 17.26
N ALA A 255 13.30 -2.34 17.42
CA ALA A 255 14.30 -1.43 18.00
C ALA A 255 14.60 -0.22 17.10
N GLU A 256 14.49 -0.41 15.78
CA GLU A 256 14.70 0.68 14.81
C GLU A 256 13.47 1.60 14.63
N LEU A 257 12.32 1.24 15.24
CA LEU A 257 11.10 2.04 15.13
C LEU A 257 11.13 3.20 16.12
N ASP A 258 10.65 4.36 15.66
CA ASP A 258 10.43 5.55 16.49
C ASP A 258 8.95 5.99 16.41
N PRO A 259 8.02 5.24 17.03
CA PRO A 259 6.61 5.55 17.01
C PRO A 259 6.30 6.75 17.90
N HIS A 260 5.31 7.53 17.50
CA HIS A 260 4.75 8.58 18.34
C HIS A 260 3.54 8.05 19.14
N SER A 261 3.27 8.72 20.25
CA SER A 261 2.03 8.52 21.02
C SER A 261 0.92 9.41 20.46
N ASP A 262 -0.31 8.91 20.49
CA ASP A 262 -1.52 9.68 20.21
C ASP A 262 -2.58 9.46 21.30
N VAL A 263 -3.82 9.93 21.07
CA VAL A 263 -4.91 9.81 22.02
C VAL A 263 -5.40 8.37 22.24
N HIS A 264 -5.05 7.46 21.35
CA HIS A 264 -5.49 6.07 21.38
C HIS A 264 -4.39 5.11 21.83
N VAL A 265 -3.11 5.39 21.45
CA VAL A 265 -2.01 4.43 21.60
C VAL A 265 -0.73 5.13 22.04
N GLN A 266 -0.11 4.60 23.11
CA GLN A 266 1.23 5.03 23.51
C GLN A 266 2.31 4.46 22.59
N ALA A 267 3.40 5.21 22.38
CA ALA A 267 4.52 4.82 21.52
C ALA A 267 5.13 3.45 21.89
N SER A 268 5.27 3.17 23.20
CA SER A 268 5.79 1.88 23.68
C SER A 268 4.88 0.72 23.31
N PHE A 269 3.57 0.90 23.41
CA PHE A 269 2.59 -0.12 23.04
C PHE A 269 2.55 -0.32 21.53
N ARG A 270 2.63 0.76 20.75
CA ARG A 270 2.68 0.71 19.28
C ARG A 270 3.91 -0.07 18.80
N ARG A 271 5.09 0.16 19.42
CA ARG A 271 6.32 -0.63 19.16
C ARG A 271 6.15 -2.10 19.53
N HIS A 272 5.49 -2.38 20.66
CA HIS A 272 5.18 -3.76 21.07
C HIS A 272 4.27 -4.47 20.09
N LEU A 273 3.20 -3.81 19.63
CA LEU A 273 2.29 -4.35 18.60
C LEU A 273 3.04 -4.70 17.31
N ALA A 274 3.87 -3.78 16.80
CA ALA A 274 4.68 -4.02 15.60
C ALA A 274 5.55 -5.27 15.75
N ARG A 275 6.22 -5.46 16.91
CA ARG A 275 7.03 -6.65 17.18
C ARG A 275 6.20 -7.93 17.16
N VAL A 276 5.05 -7.93 17.82
CA VAL A 276 4.16 -9.11 17.88
C VAL A 276 3.61 -9.45 16.50
N LEU A 277 3.18 -8.45 15.74
CA LEU A 277 2.66 -8.63 14.38
C LEU A 277 3.76 -9.18 13.45
N LEU A 278 4.99 -8.65 13.53
CA LEU A 278 6.13 -9.17 12.77
C LEU A 278 6.39 -10.66 13.08
N GLN A 279 6.38 -11.06 14.35
CA GLN A 279 6.54 -12.48 14.72
C GLN A 279 5.46 -13.36 14.09
N ARG A 280 4.21 -12.91 14.08
CA ARG A 280 3.08 -13.63 13.50
C ARG A 280 3.20 -13.77 11.99
N VAL A 281 3.39 -12.66 11.27
CA VAL A 281 3.47 -12.70 9.79
C VAL A 281 4.68 -13.48 9.31
N LEU A 282 5.84 -13.39 9.97
CA LEU A 282 7.03 -14.17 9.63
C LEU A 282 6.79 -15.67 9.87
N THR A 283 6.16 -16.03 10.99
CA THR A 283 5.82 -17.43 11.30
C THR A 283 4.84 -18.00 10.26
N GLN A 284 3.79 -17.25 9.94
CA GLN A 284 2.77 -17.66 8.96
C GLN A 284 3.38 -17.82 7.57
N ALA A 285 4.20 -16.84 7.12
CA ALA A 285 4.87 -16.90 5.82
C ALA A 285 5.86 -18.08 5.75
N ALA A 286 6.65 -18.33 6.81
CA ALA A 286 7.58 -19.47 6.84
C ALA A 286 6.85 -20.82 6.77
N GLN A 287 5.74 -20.98 7.48
CA GLN A 287 4.89 -22.17 7.42
C GLN A 287 4.28 -22.35 6.01
N GLY A 288 3.73 -21.28 5.43
CA GLY A 288 3.16 -21.30 4.09
C GLY A 288 4.19 -21.68 3.02
N ALA A 289 5.40 -21.10 3.07
CA ALA A 289 6.48 -21.40 2.14
C ALA A 289 6.98 -22.86 2.27
N SER A 290 6.98 -23.40 3.48
CA SER A 290 7.34 -24.80 3.72
C SER A 290 6.29 -25.77 3.15
N GLN A 291 5.00 -25.44 3.28
CA GLN A 291 3.89 -26.27 2.77
C GLN A 291 3.78 -26.20 1.23
N ALA A 292 4.10 -25.08 0.62
CA ALA A 292 4.06 -24.91 -0.84
C ALA A 292 4.97 -25.91 -1.57
N SER A 293 6.05 -26.36 -0.93
CA SER A 293 6.97 -27.36 -1.49
C SER A 293 6.40 -28.80 -1.52
N GLN A 294 5.28 -29.06 -0.83
CA GLN A 294 4.67 -30.39 -0.70
C GLN A 294 3.49 -30.61 -1.64
N LYS A 295 3.10 -29.57 -2.40
CA LYS A 295 2.08 -29.74 -3.45
C LYS A 295 2.74 -30.28 -4.71
N PRO A 296 2.26 -31.44 -5.24
CA PRO A 296 2.83 -32.10 -6.42
C PRO A 296 2.68 -31.24 -7.67
#